data_674942785f00b2c3c05d0b21ddfe0384
#
_entry.id   674942785f00b2c3c05d0b21ddfe0384
#
_cell.length_a   1.000
_cell.length_b   1.000
_cell.length_c   1.000
_cell.angle_alpha   90.00
_cell.angle_beta   90.00
_cell.angle_gamma   90.00
#
_symmetry.space_group_name_H-M   'P 1'
#
loop_
_entity.id
_entity.type
_entity.pdbx_description
1 polymer ?
#
loop_
_entity_poly.entity_id
_entity_poly.type
_entity_poly.pdbx_seq_one_letter_code
_entity_poly.pdbx_strand_id
1 'polypeptide(L)'
;MNTTVISILTTISISFFALNASGQTYPGKALQLQMQKEETAFLANMKPGLQHTQMLAVRDAMKGDYSALDQIRQSRNQAPVLPETVETKYITPDICLFSPVNATERKRPLLLYLHGGGWCFGSINSCARFCAALAEAGDCCVAALNYRLAPKYTFPMPLNDCIEAFEYLKQHAEEWGCDSSRISIGGDSAGGNLALAASMSLTGVHKVIPIYPVIKLFTEVTSSWKEYAQGYGDDAELLAAFNEAYSSGDSHNPLVSVGLASDETLTELPPVLIISAGHDILFDQTAEFARRLQRLGHPLSYHVFPTATHLFITVPGQPAAFQESVRIVSRFLNE
;
A
#
# COMPACT_ATOMS: atom_id res chain seq x y z
N MET A 1 11.18 50.09 -28.45
CA MET A 1 10.38 48.86 -28.35
C MET A 1 11.23 47.87 -27.56
N ASN A 2 10.97 47.79 -26.24
CA ASN A 2 11.68 46.88 -25.33
C ASN A 2 10.83 45.63 -25.15
N THR A 3 11.34 44.50 -25.60
CA THR A 3 10.75 43.18 -25.41
C THR A 3 11.34 42.59 -24.13
N THR A 4 10.54 42.57 -23.05
CA THR A 4 10.90 41.94 -21.79
C THR A 4 10.63 40.44 -21.92
N VAL A 5 11.70 39.63 -21.94
CA VAL A 5 11.61 38.15 -21.85
C VAL A 5 11.43 37.80 -20.41
N ILE A 6 10.25 37.27 -20.07
CA ILE A 6 9.94 36.68 -18.75
C ILE A 6 10.50 35.26 -18.76
N SER A 7 11.61 35.07 -18.05
CA SER A 7 12.19 33.76 -17.77
C SER A 7 11.40 33.10 -16.63
N ILE A 8 10.63 32.06 -16.94
CA ILE A 8 9.98 31.21 -15.93
C ILE A 8 11.05 30.24 -15.41
N LEU A 9 11.60 30.57 -14.25
CA LEU A 9 12.44 29.63 -13.48
C LEU A 9 11.53 28.59 -12.83
N THR A 10 11.46 27.40 -13.44
CA THR A 10 10.92 26.19 -12.83
C THR A 10 11.88 25.77 -11.71
N THR A 11 11.52 26.07 -10.48
CA THR A 11 12.25 25.59 -9.29
C THR A 11 12.00 24.10 -9.14
N ILE A 12 12.93 23.28 -9.62
CA ILE A 12 12.98 21.84 -9.31
C ILE A 12 13.36 21.74 -7.84
N SER A 13 12.37 21.47 -6.99
CA SER A 13 12.61 21.14 -5.57
C SER A 13 13.29 19.77 -5.51
N ILE A 14 14.61 19.76 -5.39
CA ILE A 14 15.36 18.55 -5.08
C ILE A 14 15.11 18.24 -3.60
N SER A 15 14.23 17.26 -3.34
CA SER A 15 14.02 16.76 -1.98
C SER A 15 15.27 16.00 -1.54
N PHE A 16 16.04 16.58 -0.62
CA PHE A 16 17.17 15.90 -0.01
C PHE A 16 16.65 14.88 1.01
N PHE A 17 16.92 13.61 0.78
CA PHE A 17 16.72 12.55 1.76
C PHE A 17 18.00 12.41 2.60
N ALA A 18 17.82 12.33 3.93
CA ALA A 18 18.91 12.00 4.84
C ALA A 18 18.89 10.48 5.11
N LEU A 19 19.97 9.78 4.75
CA LEU A 19 20.21 8.41 5.18
C LEU A 19 20.78 8.43 6.58
N ASN A 20 20.18 7.66 7.50
CA ASN A 20 20.79 7.45 8.83
C ASN A 20 21.59 6.16 8.88
N ALA A 21 22.27 5.90 10.01
CA ALA A 21 23.09 4.71 10.24
C ALA A 21 22.33 3.37 10.13
N SER A 22 21.00 3.40 10.16
CA SER A 22 20.12 2.23 9.96
C SER A 22 19.62 2.05 8.52
N GLY A 23 20.14 2.82 7.54
CA GLY A 23 19.77 2.73 6.13
C GLY A 23 18.35 3.21 5.82
N GLN A 24 17.72 3.94 6.75
CA GLN A 24 16.40 4.54 6.57
C GLN A 24 16.54 5.89 5.86
N THR A 25 15.61 6.17 4.96
CA THR A 25 15.51 7.44 4.25
C THR A 25 14.34 8.27 4.80
N TYR A 26 14.59 9.53 5.11
CA TYR A 26 13.59 10.45 5.64
C TYR A 26 13.35 11.61 4.68
N PRO A 27 12.12 12.16 4.62
CA PRO A 27 11.84 13.39 3.90
C PRO A 27 12.67 14.57 4.45
N GLY A 28 12.94 15.57 3.63
CA GLY A 28 13.57 16.81 4.07
C GLY A 28 12.74 17.52 5.16
N LYS A 29 13.39 18.31 6.02
CA LYS A 29 12.79 18.95 7.20
C LYS A 29 11.51 19.76 6.90
N ALA A 30 11.47 20.47 5.79
CA ALA A 30 10.28 21.26 5.39
C ALA A 30 9.07 20.35 5.12
N LEU A 31 9.29 19.23 4.42
CA LEU A 31 8.24 18.25 4.13
C LEU A 31 7.77 17.52 5.40
N GLN A 32 8.69 17.21 6.32
CA GLN A 32 8.31 16.64 7.62
C GLN A 32 7.41 17.59 8.43
N LEU A 33 7.72 18.89 8.46
CA LEU A 33 6.89 19.89 9.13
C LEU A 33 5.50 20.03 8.48
N GLN A 34 5.41 19.89 7.16
CA GLN A 34 4.12 19.87 6.49
C GLN A 34 3.32 18.62 6.83
N MET A 35 3.93 17.43 6.77
CA MET A 35 3.31 16.17 7.18
C MET A 35 2.79 16.26 8.62
N GLN A 36 3.55 16.83 9.55
CA GLN A 36 3.13 17.00 10.93
C GLN A 36 1.88 17.88 11.09
N LYS A 37 1.78 18.98 10.33
CA LYS A 37 0.59 19.84 10.34
C LYS A 37 -0.63 19.10 9.80
N GLU A 38 -0.45 18.37 8.71
CA GLU A 38 -1.52 17.59 8.08
C GLU A 38 -1.99 16.45 8.99
N GLU A 39 -1.08 15.74 9.62
CA GLU A 39 -1.37 14.73 10.63
C GLU A 39 -2.20 15.29 11.79
N THR A 40 -1.75 16.42 12.39
CA THR A 40 -2.47 17.07 13.48
C THR A 40 -3.92 17.39 13.08
N ALA A 41 -4.11 17.92 11.89
CA ALA A 41 -5.44 18.21 11.36
C ALA A 41 -6.25 16.94 11.06
N PHE A 42 -5.61 15.90 10.54
CA PHE A 42 -6.23 14.61 10.26
C PHE A 42 -6.76 13.95 11.54
N LEU A 43 -5.91 13.85 12.57
CA LEU A 43 -6.27 13.25 13.85
C LEU A 43 -7.41 14.01 14.54
N ALA A 44 -7.38 15.35 14.49
CA ALA A 44 -8.44 16.20 15.07
C ALA A 44 -9.82 16.00 14.38
N ASN A 45 -9.85 15.52 13.14
CA ASN A 45 -11.07 15.27 12.37
C ASN A 45 -11.52 13.79 12.40
N MET A 46 -10.75 12.90 13.02
CA MET A 46 -11.16 11.50 13.16
C MET A 46 -12.42 11.37 14.00
N LYS A 47 -13.36 10.55 13.52
CA LYS A 47 -14.63 10.31 14.24
C LYS A 47 -14.38 9.37 15.43
N PRO A 48 -14.65 9.81 16.66
CA PRO A 48 -14.54 8.94 17.83
C PRO A 48 -15.40 7.69 17.70
N GLY A 49 -14.88 6.53 18.10
CA GLY A 49 -15.60 5.25 18.10
C GLY A 49 -15.76 4.59 16.71
N LEU A 50 -15.29 5.21 15.62
CA LEU A 50 -15.39 4.63 14.29
C LEU A 50 -14.68 3.28 14.20
N GLN A 51 -13.47 3.19 14.74
CA GLN A 51 -12.66 1.96 14.74
C GLN A 51 -13.35 0.84 15.54
N HIS A 52 -13.90 1.19 16.70
CA HIS A 52 -14.67 0.24 17.52
C HIS A 52 -15.92 -0.29 16.78
N THR A 53 -16.67 0.59 16.12
CA THR A 53 -17.84 0.18 15.30
C THR A 53 -17.43 -0.79 14.19
N GLN A 54 -16.28 -0.54 13.53
CA GLN A 54 -15.75 -1.42 12.48
C GLN A 54 -15.29 -2.76 13.03
N MET A 55 -14.65 -2.77 14.20
CA MET A 55 -14.26 -4.00 14.91
C MET A 55 -15.47 -4.87 15.22
N LEU A 56 -16.56 -4.28 15.77
CA LEU A 56 -17.80 -5.00 16.04
C LEU A 56 -18.39 -5.59 14.76
N ALA A 57 -18.44 -4.84 13.67
CA ALA A 57 -18.96 -5.32 12.39
C ALA A 57 -18.18 -6.52 11.84
N VAL A 58 -16.83 -6.52 11.97
CA VAL A 58 -15.99 -7.66 11.59
C VAL A 58 -16.27 -8.87 12.47
N ARG A 59 -16.34 -8.68 13.80
CA ARG A 59 -16.60 -9.76 14.75
C ARG A 59 -18.01 -10.38 14.59
N ASP A 60 -19.01 -9.58 14.26
CA ASP A 60 -20.37 -10.08 14.00
C ASP A 60 -20.43 -10.86 12.68
N ALA A 61 -19.71 -10.38 11.64
CA ALA A 61 -19.58 -11.12 10.38
C ALA A 61 -18.85 -12.48 10.57
N MET A 62 -17.88 -12.57 11.47
CA MET A 62 -17.25 -13.85 11.84
C MET A 62 -18.24 -14.84 12.50
N LYS A 63 -19.31 -14.34 13.10
CA LYS A 63 -20.41 -15.16 13.68
C LYS A 63 -21.53 -15.42 12.66
N GLY A 64 -21.43 -14.88 11.43
CA GLY A 64 -22.40 -15.06 10.35
C GLY A 64 -23.32 -13.88 10.08
N ASP A 65 -23.26 -12.78 10.86
CA ASP A 65 -24.03 -11.57 10.60
C ASP A 65 -23.18 -10.54 9.84
N TYR A 66 -23.38 -10.47 8.52
CA TYR A 66 -22.65 -9.58 7.61
C TYR A 66 -23.30 -8.19 7.46
N SER A 67 -24.46 -7.94 8.07
CA SER A 67 -25.28 -6.75 7.81
C SER A 67 -24.52 -5.44 8.03
N ALA A 68 -23.85 -5.29 9.18
CA ALA A 68 -23.06 -4.09 9.49
C ALA A 68 -21.80 -3.98 8.63
N LEU A 69 -21.11 -5.10 8.41
CA LEU A 69 -19.89 -5.13 7.58
C LEU A 69 -20.19 -4.73 6.13
N ASP A 70 -21.26 -5.25 5.55
CA ASP A 70 -21.65 -4.95 4.16
C ASP A 70 -22.12 -3.49 4.00
N GLN A 71 -22.79 -2.91 5.00
CA GLN A 71 -23.11 -1.48 5.01
C GLN A 71 -21.83 -0.62 5.01
N ILE A 72 -20.83 -0.98 5.81
CA ILE A 72 -19.56 -0.26 5.83
C ILE A 72 -18.84 -0.39 4.48
N ARG A 73 -18.77 -1.60 3.92
CA ARG A 73 -18.20 -1.85 2.59
C ARG A 73 -18.87 -1.00 1.52
N GLN A 74 -20.19 -0.98 1.49
CA GLN A 74 -20.97 -0.20 0.53
C GLN A 74 -20.72 1.30 0.70
N SER A 75 -20.69 1.81 1.93
CA SER A 75 -20.45 3.22 2.20
C SER A 75 -19.04 3.69 1.79
N ARG A 76 -18.06 2.80 1.83
CA ARG A 76 -16.66 3.07 1.45
C ARG A 76 -16.37 2.85 -0.04
N ASN A 77 -17.22 2.10 -0.73
CA ASN A 77 -17.04 1.77 -2.15
C ASN A 77 -17.59 2.89 -3.07
N GLN A 78 -17.12 4.13 -2.85
CA GLN A 78 -17.49 5.27 -3.67
C GLN A 78 -16.39 5.55 -4.69
N ALA A 79 -16.76 5.60 -5.98
CA ALA A 79 -15.81 5.92 -7.04
C ALA A 79 -15.33 7.38 -6.87
N PRO A 80 -14.02 7.61 -6.75
CA PRO A 80 -13.49 8.97 -6.66
C PRO A 80 -13.49 9.64 -8.04
N VAL A 81 -13.45 10.97 -8.06
CA VAL A 81 -13.11 11.72 -9.26
C VAL A 81 -11.63 11.51 -9.55
N LEU A 82 -11.32 11.10 -10.77
CA LEU A 82 -9.96 10.85 -11.26
C LEU A 82 -9.54 11.95 -12.26
N PRO A 83 -8.23 12.17 -12.46
CA PRO A 83 -7.75 13.11 -13.46
C PRO A 83 -8.07 12.63 -14.88
N GLU A 84 -8.40 13.57 -15.78
CA GLU A 84 -8.69 13.27 -17.21
C GLU A 84 -7.46 12.77 -17.98
N THR A 85 -6.27 12.88 -17.39
CA THR A 85 -4.99 12.38 -17.91
C THR A 85 -4.83 10.86 -17.74
N VAL A 86 -5.75 10.21 -17.03
CA VAL A 86 -5.72 8.76 -16.78
C VAL A 86 -7.00 8.11 -17.25
N GLU A 87 -6.86 7.12 -18.11
CA GLU A 87 -7.95 6.24 -18.53
C GLU A 87 -8.08 5.05 -17.57
N THR A 88 -9.31 4.62 -17.31
CA THR A 88 -9.60 3.42 -16.52
C THR A 88 -10.38 2.41 -17.35
N LYS A 89 -9.98 1.14 -17.28
CA LYS A 89 -10.62 0.05 -17.99
C LYS A 89 -10.68 -1.21 -17.13
N TYR A 90 -11.86 -1.75 -16.91
CA TYR A 90 -11.99 -3.10 -16.35
C TYR A 90 -11.54 -4.13 -17.39
N ILE A 91 -10.43 -4.83 -17.11
CA ILE A 91 -9.87 -5.89 -17.98
C ILE A 91 -10.40 -7.26 -17.59
N THR A 92 -10.87 -7.41 -16.35
CA THR A 92 -11.72 -8.49 -15.84
C THR A 92 -12.77 -7.87 -14.91
N PRO A 93 -13.79 -8.61 -14.44
CA PRO A 93 -14.73 -8.08 -13.43
C PRO A 93 -14.05 -7.57 -12.16
N ASP A 94 -12.89 -8.14 -11.80
CA ASP A 94 -12.18 -7.88 -10.54
C ASP A 94 -10.87 -7.10 -10.73
N ILE A 95 -10.48 -6.75 -11.95
CA ILE A 95 -9.23 -6.00 -12.21
C ILE A 95 -9.55 -4.75 -13.04
N CYS A 96 -9.22 -3.57 -12.50
CA CYS A 96 -9.28 -2.29 -13.20
C CYS A 96 -7.87 -1.79 -13.52
N LEU A 97 -7.61 -1.56 -14.80
CA LEU A 97 -6.36 -0.99 -15.29
C LEU A 97 -6.47 0.54 -15.35
N PHE A 98 -5.50 1.23 -14.78
CA PHE A 98 -5.28 2.68 -14.84
C PHE A 98 -4.10 2.92 -15.77
N SER A 99 -4.29 3.71 -16.82
CA SER A 99 -3.26 3.98 -17.84
C SER A 99 -3.21 5.47 -18.16
N PRO A 100 -2.02 6.07 -18.36
CA PRO A 100 -1.95 7.42 -18.90
C PRO A 100 -2.56 7.48 -20.30
N VAL A 101 -3.36 8.52 -20.59
CA VAL A 101 -4.00 8.70 -21.91
C VAL A 101 -3.01 8.97 -23.04
N ASN A 102 -1.81 9.43 -22.73
CA ASN A 102 -0.77 9.70 -23.71
C ASN A 102 -0.17 8.40 -24.24
N ALA A 103 -0.33 8.14 -25.54
CA ALA A 103 0.34 7.03 -26.20
C ALA A 103 1.88 7.23 -26.19
N THR A 104 2.62 6.17 -25.86
CA THR A 104 4.07 6.10 -26.01
C THR A 104 4.46 4.90 -26.87
N GLU A 105 5.57 4.99 -27.61
CA GLU A 105 6.10 3.83 -28.33
C GLU A 105 6.77 2.81 -27.39
N ARG A 106 7.12 3.25 -26.19
CA ARG A 106 7.78 2.43 -25.17
C ARG A 106 6.74 1.67 -24.35
N LYS A 107 6.95 0.37 -24.17
CA LYS A 107 6.16 -0.44 -23.23
C LYS A 107 6.36 0.07 -21.80
N ARG A 108 5.26 0.24 -21.09
CA ARG A 108 5.24 0.75 -19.71
C ARG A 108 5.48 -0.35 -18.69
N PRO A 109 6.11 -0.04 -17.54
CA PRO A 109 6.04 -0.94 -16.39
C PRO A 109 4.59 -1.10 -15.92
N LEU A 110 4.27 -2.27 -15.37
CA LEU A 110 2.94 -2.59 -14.84
C LEU A 110 3.05 -2.86 -13.33
N LEU A 111 2.19 -2.25 -12.55
CA LEU A 111 2.05 -2.52 -11.12
C LEU A 111 0.71 -3.21 -10.85
N LEU A 112 0.74 -4.43 -10.30
CA LEU A 112 -0.43 -5.01 -9.64
C LEU A 112 -0.55 -4.37 -8.26
N TYR A 113 -1.62 -3.61 -8.01
CA TYR A 113 -1.87 -2.92 -6.76
C TYR A 113 -2.98 -3.60 -5.96
N LEU A 114 -2.66 -3.93 -4.72
CA LEU A 114 -3.52 -4.61 -3.76
C LEU A 114 -3.92 -3.61 -2.67
N HIS A 115 -5.22 -3.33 -2.57
CA HIS A 115 -5.74 -2.34 -1.62
C HIS A 115 -5.62 -2.80 -0.17
N GLY A 116 -5.52 -1.86 0.77
CA GLY A 116 -5.61 -2.10 2.20
C GLY A 116 -7.04 -2.33 2.70
N GLY A 117 -7.19 -2.35 4.02
CA GLY A 117 -8.48 -2.49 4.69
C GLY A 117 -8.61 -3.78 5.51
N GLY A 118 -7.50 -4.28 6.06
CA GLY A 118 -7.46 -5.43 6.97
C GLY A 118 -8.05 -6.70 6.35
N TRP A 119 -7.92 -6.90 5.06
CA TRP A 119 -8.54 -7.99 4.27
C TRP A 119 -10.06 -8.06 4.36
N CYS A 120 -10.69 -7.22 5.21
CA CYS A 120 -12.14 -7.22 5.47
C CYS A 120 -12.87 -6.07 4.76
N PHE A 121 -12.16 -5.00 4.46
CA PHE A 121 -12.66 -3.80 3.78
C PHE A 121 -11.86 -3.53 2.50
N GLY A 122 -12.19 -2.42 1.85
CA GLY A 122 -11.50 -1.97 0.66
C GLY A 122 -12.11 -2.49 -0.63
N SER A 123 -11.68 -1.86 -1.71
CA SER A 123 -12.03 -2.15 -3.09
C SER A 123 -11.10 -1.38 -4.03
N ILE A 124 -11.20 -1.59 -5.33
CA ILE A 124 -10.54 -0.76 -6.34
C ILE A 124 -10.81 0.72 -6.10
N ASN A 125 -12.04 1.11 -5.73
CA ASN A 125 -12.38 2.51 -5.49
C ASN A 125 -11.62 3.12 -4.30
N SER A 126 -11.27 2.33 -3.29
CA SER A 126 -10.53 2.83 -2.13
C SER A 126 -9.07 3.21 -2.44
N CYS A 127 -8.45 2.57 -3.43
CA CYS A 127 -7.08 2.87 -3.88
C CYS A 127 -7.01 3.61 -5.23
N ALA A 128 -8.16 3.85 -5.91
CA ALA A 128 -8.20 4.37 -7.26
C ALA A 128 -7.47 5.72 -7.43
N ARG A 129 -7.54 6.63 -6.45
CA ARG A 129 -6.80 7.90 -6.48
C ARG A 129 -5.29 7.69 -6.49
N PHE A 130 -4.81 6.74 -5.71
CA PHE A 130 -3.38 6.43 -5.67
C PHE A 130 -2.92 5.72 -6.94
N CYS A 131 -3.70 4.77 -7.45
CA CYS A 131 -3.43 4.10 -8.72
C CYS A 131 -3.38 5.09 -9.89
N ALA A 132 -4.34 6.03 -9.96
CA ALA A 132 -4.35 7.06 -10.99
C ALA A 132 -3.15 8.01 -10.87
N ALA A 133 -2.82 8.46 -9.64
CA ALA A 133 -1.68 9.34 -9.42
C ALA A 133 -0.34 8.65 -9.77
N LEU A 134 -0.21 7.34 -9.50
CA LEU A 134 0.97 6.55 -9.92
C LEU A 134 1.04 6.42 -11.43
N ALA A 135 -0.09 6.13 -12.10
CA ALA A 135 -0.13 6.02 -13.55
C ALA A 135 0.30 7.33 -14.23
N GLU A 136 -0.23 8.47 -13.75
CA GLU A 136 0.09 9.80 -14.27
C GLU A 136 1.56 10.17 -14.03
N ALA A 137 2.02 10.08 -12.78
CA ALA A 137 3.36 10.53 -12.39
C ALA A 137 4.48 9.59 -12.82
N GLY A 138 4.20 8.28 -12.91
CA GLY A 138 5.18 7.23 -13.17
C GLY A 138 5.28 6.79 -14.62
N ASP A 139 4.45 7.33 -15.52
CA ASP A 139 4.32 6.79 -16.88
C ASP A 139 4.26 5.25 -16.88
N CYS A 140 3.43 4.71 -16.01
CA CYS A 140 3.24 3.28 -15.78
C CYS A 140 1.77 2.92 -15.88
N CYS A 141 1.46 1.64 -16.07
CA CYS A 141 0.12 1.12 -15.88
C CYS A 141 -0.03 0.57 -14.47
N VAL A 142 -1.21 0.74 -13.87
CA VAL A 142 -1.52 0.19 -12.55
C VAL A 142 -2.79 -0.65 -12.66
N ALA A 143 -2.71 -1.93 -12.37
CA ALA A 143 -3.83 -2.85 -12.31
C ALA A 143 -4.25 -3.03 -10.85
N ALA A 144 -5.39 -2.47 -10.45
CA ALA A 144 -5.93 -2.64 -9.11
C ALA A 144 -6.86 -3.85 -9.07
N LEU A 145 -6.72 -4.69 -8.03
CA LEU A 145 -7.46 -5.94 -7.86
C LEU A 145 -8.51 -5.83 -6.75
N ASN A 146 -9.74 -6.29 -7.01
CA ASN A 146 -10.72 -6.66 -6.00
C ASN A 146 -10.52 -8.13 -5.61
N TYR A 147 -9.63 -8.40 -4.66
CA TYR A 147 -9.49 -9.74 -4.11
C TYR A 147 -10.64 -10.08 -3.15
N ARG A 148 -10.97 -11.35 -2.99
CA ARG A 148 -12.03 -11.83 -2.09
C ARG A 148 -11.73 -11.46 -0.64
N LEU A 149 -12.74 -10.98 0.11
CA LEU A 149 -12.57 -10.40 1.43
C LEU A 149 -12.97 -11.35 2.57
N ALA A 150 -12.17 -11.32 3.65
CA ALA A 150 -12.48 -11.94 4.92
C ALA A 150 -13.66 -11.21 5.62
N PRO A 151 -14.37 -11.86 6.55
CA PRO A 151 -14.20 -13.24 7.03
C PRO A 151 -14.85 -14.30 6.14
N LYS A 152 -15.56 -13.91 5.06
CA LYS A 152 -16.21 -14.86 4.15
C LYS A 152 -15.17 -15.71 3.39
N TYR A 153 -14.07 -15.09 3.01
CA TYR A 153 -12.95 -15.72 2.32
C TYR A 153 -11.66 -15.48 3.10
N THR A 154 -11.25 -16.49 3.86
CA THR A 154 -10.07 -16.44 4.70
C THR A 154 -8.82 -16.86 3.92
N PHE A 155 -7.64 -16.74 4.50
CA PHE A 155 -6.42 -17.34 3.97
C PHE A 155 -6.67 -18.82 3.59
N PRO A 156 -6.18 -19.31 2.43
CA PRO A 156 -5.34 -18.59 1.45
C PRO A 156 -6.11 -17.91 0.31
N MET A 157 -7.44 -17.81 0.34
CA MET A 157 -8.23 -17.37 -0.81
C MET A 157 -7.87 -15.97 -1.34
N PRO A 158 -7.74 -14.91 -0.50
CA PRO A 158 -7.30 -13.59 -0.98
C PRO A 158 -5.90 -13.61 -1.59
N LEU A 159 -4.99 -14.42 -1.04
CA LEU A 159 -3.64 -14.58 -1.57
C LEU A 159 -3.66 -15.28 -2.94
N ASN A 160 -4.48 -16.31 -3.11
CA ASN A 160 -4.62 -17.01 -4.39
C ASN A 160 -5.15 -16.07 -5.47
N ASP A 161 -6.12 -15.19 -5.15
CA ASP A 161 -6.62 -14.18 -6.09
C ASP A 161 -5.50 -13.24 -6.56
N CYS A 162 -4.58 -12.86 -5.67
CA CYS A 162 -3.44 -12.02 -6.01
C CYS A 162 -2.44 -12.75 -6.93
N ILE A 163 -2.18 -14.02 -6.67
CA ILE A 163 -1.31 -14.87 -7.49
C ILE A 163 -1.92 -15.08 -8.89
N GLU A 164 -3.20 -15.42 -8.95
CA GLU A 164 -3.93 -15.61 -10.22
C GLU A 164 -3.97 -14.31 -11.03
N ALA A 165 -4.21 -13.17 -10.39
CA ALA A 165 -4.18 -11.86 -11.05
C ALA A 165 -2.80 -11.53 -11.62
N PHE A 166 -1.72 -11.79 -10.88
CA PHE A 166 -0.36 -11.57 -11.36
C PHE A 166 -0.05 -12.41 -12.61
N GLU A 167 -0.37 -13.70 -12.58
CA GLU A 167 -0.15 -14.59 -13.73
C GLU A 167 -1.00 -14.20 -14.94
N TYR A 168 -2.25 -13.74 -14.71
CA TYR A 168 -3.10 -13.21 -15.77
C TYR A 168 -2.48 -11.95 -16.40
N LEU A 169 -2.02 -11.00 -15.59
CA LEU A 169 -1.37 -9.78 -16.08
C LEU A 169 -0.10 -10.11 -16.87
N LYS A 170 0.69 -11.08 -16.42
CA LYS A 170 1.93 -11.51 -17.09
C LYS A 170 1.66 -12.07 -18.48
N GLN A 171 0.56 -12.78 -18.67
CA GLN A 171 0.16 -13.33 -19.97
C GLN A 171 -0.39 -12.29 -20.93
N HIS A 172 -1.03 -11.21 -20.42
CA HIS A 172 -1.78 -10.24 -21.22
C HIS A 172 -1.19 -8.82 -21.24
N ALA A 173 -0.09 -8.54 -20.53
CA ALA A 173 0.50 -7.19 -20.38
C ALA A 173 0.70 -6.46 -21.71
N GLU A 174 1.15 -7.19 -22.73
CA GLU A 174 1.44 -6.67 -24.07
C GLU A 174 0.19 -6.08 -24.75
N GLU A 175 -1.00 -6.62 -24.46
CA GLU A 175 -2.27 -6.15 -25.02
C GLU A 175 -2.62 -4.72 -24.60
N TRP A 176 -2.01 -4.26 -23.49
CA TRP A 176 -2.23 -2.93 -22.93
C TRP A 176 -1.00 -2.02 -23.04
N GLY A 177 -0.03 -2.40 -23.88
CA GLY A 177 1.21 -1.66 -24.08
C GLY A 177 2.15 -1.70 -22.86
N CYS A 178 2.00 -2.72 -22.01
CA CYS A 178 2.85 -2.94 -20.84
C CYS A 178 3.96 -3.96 -21.14
N ASP A 179 5.05 -3.87 -20.39
CA ASP A 179 6.19 -4.80 -20.47
C ASP A 179 5.98 -5.97 -19.52
N SER A 180 5.74 -7.16 -20.04
CA SER A 180 5.51 -8.39 -19.28
C SER A 180 6.71 -8.82 -18.43
N SER A 181 7.91 -8.31 -18.71
CA SER A 181 9.12 -8.53 -17.90
C SER A 181 9.27 -7.53 -16.74
N ARG A 182 8.46 -6.47 -16.71
CA ARG A 182 8.51 -5.39 -15.73
C ARG A 182 7.21 -5.27 -14.92
N ILE A 183 6.68 -6.42 -14.49
CA ILE A 183 5.47 -6.46 -13.65
C ILE A 183 5.90 -6.48 -12.18
N SER A 184 5.54 -5.43 -11.46
CA SER A 184 5.74 -5.29 -10.01
C SER A 184 4.44 -5.58 -9.27
N ILE A 185 4.56 -5.90 -7.98
CA ILE A 185 3.42 -6.08 -7.09
C ILE A 185 3.56 -5.15 -5.89
N GLY A 186 2.48 -4.51 -5.46
CA GLY A 186 2.50 -3.59 -4.33
C GLY A 186 1.14 -3.42 -3.71
N GLY A 187 1.09 -2.76 -2.57
CA GLY A 187 -0.15 -2.48 -1.87
C GLY A 187 0.08 -1.83 -0.53
N ASP A 188 -0.99 -1.37 0.08
CA ASP A 188 -0.98 -0.70 1.36
C ASP A 188 -1.56 -1.59 2.48
N SER A 189 -1.00 -1.54 3.69
CA SER A 189 -1.50 -2.27 4.88
C SER A 189 -1.64 -3.78 4.62
N ALA A 190 -2.84 -4.34 4.70
CA ALA A 190 -3.17 -5.72 4.33
C ALA A 190 -2.78 -6.05 2.88
N GLY A 191 -2.92 -5.11 1.95
CA GLY A 191 -2.46 -5.25 0.57
C GLY A 191 -0.94 -5.33 0.46
N GLY A 192 -0.21 -4.61 1.31
CA GLY A 192 1.25 -4.72 1.42
C GLY A 192 1.71 -6.08 1.96
N ASN A 193 0.95 -6.67 2.89
CA ASN A 193 1.16 -8.03 3.34
C ASN A 193 0.93 -9.05 2.20
N LEU A 194 -0.20 -8.94 1.50
CA LEU A 194 -0.51 -9.80 0.35
C LEU A 194 0.54 -9.68 -0.77
N ALA A 195 1.07 -8.47 -1.01
CA ALA A 195 2.12 -8.25 -2.00
C ALA A 195 3.41 -8.99 -1.64
N LEU A 196 3.84 -8.95 -0.37
CA LEU A 196 4.98 -9.72 0.13
C LEU A 196 4.72 -11.23 0.05
N ALA A 197 3.57 -11.70 0.54
CA ALA A 197 3.21 -13.12 0.54
C ALA A 197 3.11 -13.70 -0.89
N ALA A 198 2.47 -12.97 -1.81
CA ALA A 198 2.40 -13.38 -3.21
C ALA A 198 3.79 -13.45 -3.87
N SER A 199 4.66 -12.47 -3.56
CA SER A 199 6.03 -12.45 -4.11
C SER A 199 6.90 -13.61 -3.64
N MET A 200 6.61 -14.18 -2.47
CA MET A 200 7.28 -15.42 -1.99
C MET A 200 6.83 -16.68 -2.75
N SER A 201 5.70 -16.61 -3.44
CA SER A 201 5.09 -17.75 -4.15
C SER A 201 5.19 -17.63 -5.68
N LEU A 202 5.52 -16.46 -6.20
CA LEU A 202 5.57 -16.14 -7.62
C LEU A 202 6.99 -16.11 -8.16
N THR A 203 7.12 -16.35 -9.46
CA THR A 203 8.38 -16.15 -10.20
C THR A 203 8.23 -15.03 -11.23
N GLY A 204 9.30 -14.22 -11.39
CA GLY A 204 9.31 -13.15 -12.38
C GLY A 204 8.60 -11.88 -11.93
N VAL A 205 8.35 -11.71 -10.64
CA VAL A 205 8.00 -10.41 -10.06
C VAL A 205 9.20 -9.48 -10.20
N HIS A 206 8.99 -8.30 -10.80
CA HIS A 206 10.07 -7.35 -11.05
C HIS A 206 10.49 -6.61 -9.78
N LYS A 207 9.53 -6.10 -9.00
CA LYS A 207 9.74 -5.36 -7.74
C LYS A 207 8.57 -5.55 -6.78
N VAL A 208 8.80 -5.37 -5.48
CA VAL A 208 7.74 -5.45 -4.45
C VAL A 208 7.66 -4.12 -3.69
N ILE A 209 6.44 -3.59 -3.53
CA ILE A 209 6.21 -2.25 -2.98
C ILE A 209 5.18 -2.30 -1.85
N PRO A 210 5.54 -2.78 -0.65
CA PRO A 210 4.66 -2.75 0.51
C PRO A 210 4.69 -1.36 1.18
N ILE A 211 3.51 -0.76 1.35
CA ILE A 211 3.32 0.54 1.99
C ILE A 211 2.68 0.28 3.36
N TYR A 212 3.32 0.71 4.45
CA TYR A 212 2.94 0.44 5.85
C TYR A 212 2.33 -0.96 6.06
N PRO A 213 3.02 -2.03 5.62
CA PRO A 213 2.44 -3.37 5.56
C PRO A 213 2.21 -3.99 6.93
N VAL A 214 1.22 -4.88 7.02
CA VAL A 214 1.14 -5.82 8.14
C VAL A 214 2.21 -6.90 7.93
N ILE A 215 3.10 -7.07 8.90
CA ILE A 215 4.22 -8.03 8.84
C ILE A 215 3.93 -9.30 9.65
N LYS A 216 3.27 -9.15 10.80
CA LYS A 216 2.88 -10.25 11.68
C LYS A 216 1.43 -10.10 12.10
N LEU A 217 0.65 -11.18 12.03
CA LEU A 217 -0.79 -11.21 12.33
C LEU A 217 -1.09 -11.68 13.76
N PHE A 218 -0.16 -11.54 14.66
CA PHE A 218 -0.36 -11.77 16.08
C PHE A 218 0.15 -10.58 16.87
N THR A 219 -0.41 -10.38 18.06
CA THR A 219 -0.06 -9.26 18.91
C THR A 219 1.37 -9.38 19.41
N GLU A 220 2.21 -8.43 19.02
CA GLU A 220 3.51 -8.19 19.65
C GLU A 220 3.43 -6.85 20.39
N VAL A 221 3.73 -6.86 21.68
CA VAL A 221 3.70 -5.64 22.52
C VAL A 221 4.98 -4.83 22.29
N THR A 222 5.09 -4.21 21.10
CA THR A 222 6.16 -3.30 20.72
C THR A 222 5.92 -1.90 21.28
N SER A 223 6.88 -0.98 21.08
CA SER A 223 6.71 0.43 21.50
C SER A 223 5.61 1.10 20.70
N SER A 224 5.60 0.94 19.37
CA SER A 224 4.55 1.48 18.49
C SER A 224 3.18 0.90 18.81
N TRP A 225 3.10 -0.40 19.14
CA TRP A 225 1.85 -1.02 19.57
C TRP A 225 1.28 -0.40 20.85
N LYS A 226 2.14 -0.01 21.80
CA LYS A 226 1.70 0.67 23.04
C LYS A 226 1.30 2.11 22.79
N GLU A 227 2.09 2.83 22.01
CA GLU A 227 1.96 4.27 21.82
C GLU A 227 0.81 4.63 20.87
N TYR A 228 0.62 3.84 19.80
CA TYR A 228 -0.36 4.11 18.76
C TYR A 228 -1.54 3.11 18.76
N ALA A 229 -1.76 2.43 19.87
CA ALA A 229 -2.83 1.43 20.03
C ALA A 229 -4.24 1.98 19.80
N GLN A 230 -4.43 3.31 19.88
CA GLN A 230 -5.73 3.94 19.77
C GLN A 230 -5.60 5.38 19.23
N GLY A 231 -6.46 5.72 18.26
CA GLY A 231 -6.61 7.10 17.80
C GLY A 231 -5.62 7.54 16.71
N TYR A 232 -4.85 6.63 16.12
CA TYR A 232 -3.85 6.95 15.06
C TYR A 232 -4.17 6.33 13.68
N GLY A 233 -5.37 5.81 13.48
CA GLY A 233 -5.78 5.26 12.19
C GLY A 233 -6.32 3.84 12.32
N ASP A 234 -5.51 2.89 12.77
CA ASP A 234 -5.95 1.54 13.09
C ASP A 234 -5.76 1.26 14.59
N ASP A 235 -6.88 1.08 15.29
CA ASP A 235 -6.85 0.73 16.71
C ASP A 235 -6.50 -0.75 16.89
N ALA A 236 -5.81 -1.09 17.99
CA ALA A 236 -5.35 -2.45 18.28
C ALA A 236 -6.50 -3.49 18.29
N GLU A 237 -7.68 -3.12 18.76
CA GLU A 237 -8.86 -4.01 18.76
C GLU A 237 -9.35 -4.33 17.35
N LEU A 238 -9.33 -3.35 16.46
CA LEU A 238 -9.70 -3.52 15.05
C LEU A 238 -8.68 -4.40 14.33
N LEU A 239 -7.39 -4.15 14.54
CA LEU A 239 -6.32 -4.99 13.97
C LEU A 239 -6.42 -6.43 14.44
N ALA A 240 -6.71 -6.66 15.73
CA ALA A 240 -6.92 -8.02 16.25
C ALA A 240 -8.08 -8.71 15.54
N ALA A 241 -9.20 -8.01 15.33
CA ALA A 241 -10.35 -8.56 14.61
C ALA A 241 -10.03 -8.89 13.15
N PHE A 242 -9.26 -8.03 12.45
CA PHE A 242 -8.80 -8.29 11.10
C PHE A 242 -7.90 -9.52 11.02
N ASN A 243 -6.92 -9.62 11.93
CA ASN A 243 -5.99 -10.73 11.99
C ASN A 243 -6.72 -12.08 12.20
N GLU A 244 -7.67 -12.12 13.14
CA GLU A 244 -8.50 -13.30 13.39
C GLU A 244 -9.35 -13.66 12.16
N ALA A 245 -10.01 -12.65 11.56
CA ALA A 245 -10.90 -12.84 10.42
C ALA A 245 -10.17 -13.35 9.17
N TYR A 246 -8.95 -12.90 8.92
CA TYR A 246 -8.17 -13.30 7.74
C TYR A 246 -7.43 -14.62 7.96
N SER A 247 -6.70 -14.76 9.09
CA SER A 247 -5.83 -15.90 9.32
C SER A 247 -6.59 -17.21 9.57
N SER A 248 -7.81 -17.14 10.08
CA SER A 248 -8.62 -18.32 10.43
C SER A 248 -7.85 -19.34 11.30
N GLY A 249 -7.04 -18.84 12.24
CA GLY A 249 -6.22 -19.65 13.14
C GLY A 249 -4.81 -19.97 12.66
N ASP A 250 -4.45 -19.61 11.42
CA ASP A 250 -3.14 -19.90 10.82
C ASP A 250 -2.19 -18.67 10.87
N SER A 251 -2.26 -17.88 11.94
CA SER A 251 -1.50 -16.63 12.09
C SER A 251 0.02 -16.79 12.07
N HIS A 252 0.54 -18.00 12.34
CA HIS A 252 1.97 -18.30 12.30
C HIS A 252 2.48 -18.87 10.97
N ASN A 253 1.62 -19.00 9.98
CA ASN A 253 2.03 -19.36 8.63
C ASN A 253 2.86 -18.21 8.01
N PRO A 254 4.05 -18.51 7.41
CA PRO A 254 4.88 -17.47 6.78
C PRO A 254 4.23 -16.71 5.61
N LEU A 255 3.20 -17.25 4.98
CA LEU A 255 2.41 -16.55 3.95
C LEU A 255 1.27 -15.70 4.55
N VAL A 256 1.03 -15.81 5.85
CA VAL A 256 0.11 -14.96 6.63
C VAL A 256 0.94 -13.92 7.37
N SER A 257 1.82 -14.34 8.25
CA SER A 257 2.80 -13.49 8.95
C SER A 257 4.13 -13.51 8.22
N VAL A 258 4.29 -12.67 7.22
CA VAL A 258 5.45 -12.63 6.31
C VAL A 258 6.79 -12.40 7.02
N GLY A 259 6.74 -11.81 8.21
CA GLY A 259 7.90 -11.66 9.09
C GLY A 259 8.46 -12.98 9.65
N LEU A 260 7.72 -14.09 9.52
CA LEU A 260 8.15 -15.43 9.93
C LEU A 260 8.79 -16.25 8.79
N ALA A 261 8.83 -15.70 7.58
CA ALA A 261 9.51 -16.37 6.46
C ALA A 261 10.98 -16.62 6.77
N SER A 262 11.55 -17.69 6.21
CA SER A 262 12.97 -18.03 6.42
C SER A 262 13.89 -16.97 5.77
N ASP A 263 15.15 -16.90 6.22
CA ASP A 263 16.13 -15.99 5.62
C ASP A 263 16.37 -16.34 4.16
N GLU A 264 16.35 -17.61 3.80
CA GLU A 264 16.47 -18.10 2.42
C GLU A 264 15.32 -17.54 1.57
N THR A 265 14.07 -17.66 2.03
CA THR A 265 12.90 -17.12 1.32
C THR A 265 13.00 -15.61 1.15
N LEU A 266 13.45 -14.89 2.18
CA LEU A 266 13.57 -13.44 2.13
C LEU A 266 14.68 -12.95 1.19
N THR A 267 15.77 -13.72 1.03
CA THR A 267 16.85 -13.37 0.09
C THR A 267 16.45 -13.56 -1.36
N GLU A 268 15.45 -14.39 -1.65
CA GLU A 268 14.92 -14.62 -3.00
C GLU A 268 13.87 -13.61 -3.44
N LEU A 269 13.39 -12.74 -2.54
CA LEU A 269 12.48 -11.67 -2.91
C LEU A 269 13.10 -10.77 -4.00
N PRO A 270 12.29 -10.25 -4.95
CA PRO A 270 12.76 -9.21 -5.86
C PRO A 270 13.07 -7.92 -5.09
N PRO A 271 13.72 -6.90 -5.69
CA PRO A 271 13.99 -5.63 -5.03
C PRO A 271 12.77 -5.07 -4.32
N VAL A 272 12.91 -4.66 -3.06
CA VAL A 272 11.81 -4.22 -2.19
C VAL A 272 11.89 -2.71 -1.93
N LEU A 273 10.76 -2.01 -2.08
CA LEU A 273 10.55 -0.66 -1.58
C LEU A 273 9.55 -0.69 -0.44
N ILE A 274 9.97 -0.32 0.78
CA ILE A 274 9.08 -0.16 1.94
C ILE A 274 8.86 1.33 2.22
N ILE A 275 7.61 1.73 2.42
CA ILE A 275 7.25 3.05 2.96
C ILE A 275 6.51 2.82 4.27
N SER A 276 6.98 3.41 5.38
CA SER A 276 6.35 3.32 6.70
C SER A 276 5.78 4.66 7.14
N ALA A 277 4.63 4.61 7.81
CA ALA A 277 4.14 5.70 8.64
C ALA A 277 4.81 5.65 10.02
N GLY A 278 5.28 6.79 10.54
CA GLY A 278 6.00 6.84 11.82
C GLY A 278 5.07 6.75 13.02
N HIS A 279 3.88 7.35 12.93
CA HIS A 279 2.84 7.28 13.96
C HIS A 279 1.82 6.18 13.59
N ASP A 280 2.28 4.94 13.59
CA ASP A 280 1.53 3.77 13.18
C ASP A 280 1.79 2.62 14.14
N ILE A 281 0.73 1.95 14.57
CA ILE A 281 0.82 0.77 15.43
C ILE A 281 1.69 -0.35 14.80
N LEU A 282 1.78 -0.42 13.46
CA LEU A 282 2.56 -1.40 12.70
C LEU A 282 4.02 -0.98 12.46
N PHE A 283 4.44 0.22 12.94
CA PHE A 283 5.75 0.77 12.63
C PHE A 283 6.90 -0.15 13.04
N ASP A 284 6.92 -0.62 14.29
CA ASP A 284 8.05 -1.40 14.83
C ASP A 284 8.22 -2.74 14.10
N GLN A 285 7.13 -3.44 13.77
CA GLN A 285 7.22 -4.71 13.04
C GLN A 285 7.72 -4.50 11.61
N THR A 286 7.32 -3.39 10.96
CA THR A 286 7.83 -3.04 9.63
C THR A 286 9.30 -2.63 9.67
N ALA A 287 9.71 -1.86 10.69
CA ALA A 287 11.10 -1.46 10.88
C ALA A 287 12.01 -2.67 11.21
N GLU A 288 11.52 -3.63 11.98
CA GLU A 288 12.24 -4.89 12.26
C GLU A 288 12.43 -5.71 10.97
N PHE A 289 11.39 -5.85 10.18
CA PHE A 289 11.43 -6.57 8.89
C PHE A 289 12.40 -5.90 7.92
N ALA A 290 12.36 -4.58 7.77
CA ALA A 290 13.30 -3.81 6.95
C ALA A 290 14.75 -4.02 7.40
N ARG A 291 15.02 -3.94 8.72
CA ARG A 291 16.37 -4.23 9.27
C ARG A 291 16.82 -5.66 9.02
N ARG A 292 15.89 -6.63 9.02
CA ARG A 292 16.22 -8.02 8.68
C ARG A 292 16.64 -8.17 7.23
N LEU A 293 15.88 -7.57 6.29
CA LEU A 293 16.26 -7.53 4.87
C LEU A 293 17.64 -6.89 4.66
N GLN A 294 17.93 -5.78 5.34
CA GLN A 294 19.25 -5.13 5.28
C GLN A 294 20.38 -6.02 5.77
N ARG A 295 20.20 -6.74 6.90
CA ARG A 295 21.21 -7.69 7.40
C ARG A 295 21.47 -8.85 6.43
N LEU A 296 20.47 -9.25 5.67
CA LEU A 296 20.58 -10.26 4.62
C LEU A 296 21.24 -9.72 3.33
N GLY A 297 21.56 -8.42 3.27
CA GLY A 297 22.11 -7.78 2.07
C GLY A 297 21.10 -7.66 0.92
N HIS A 298 19.81 -7.78 1.22
CA HIS A 298 18.75 -7.71 0.22
C HIS A 298 18.63 -6.29 -0.39
N PRO A 299 18.40 -6.14 -1.73
CA PRO A 299 18.15 -4.85 -2.35
C PRO A 299 16.87 -4.19 -1.79
N LEU A 300 17.05 -3.25 -0.86
CA LEU A 300 15.98 -2.57 -0.13
C LEU A 300 16.09 -1.06 -0.23
N SER A 301 14.99 -0.40 -0.59
CA SER A 301 14.76 1.03 -0.40
C SER A 301 13.76 1.20 0.76
N TYR A 302 14.17 1.84 1.86
CA TYR A 302 13.30 1.99 3.04
C TYR A 302 13.07 3.46 3.39
N HIS A 303 11.83 3.92 3.27
CA HIS A 303 11.40 5.29 3.54
C HIS A 303 10.49 5.35 4.76
N VAL A 304 10.75 6.30 5.64
CA VAL A 304 9.94 6.55 6.84
C VAL A 304 9.39 7.97 6.78
N PHE A 305 8.08 8.10 6.95
CA PHE A 305 7.38 9.39 7.13
C PHE A 305 7.10 9.60 8.61
N PRO A 306 7.96 10.33 9.34
CA PRO A 306 7.99 10.29 10.80
C PRO A 306 6.69 10.71 11.47
N THR A 307 5.92 11.58 10.82
CA THR A 307 4.69 12.18 11.33
C THR A 307 3.48 11.85 10.44
N ALA A 308 3.54 10.79 9.65
CA ALA A 308 2.36 10.24 8.98
C ALA A 308 1.73 9.16 9.86
N THR A 309 0.41 9.09 9.83
CA THR A 309 -0.34 7.97 10.43
C THR A 309 -0.62 6.89 9.40
N HIS A 310 -1.10 5.74 9.82
CA HIS A 310 -1.72 4.76 8.94
C HIS A 310 -2.78 5.42 8.04
N LEU A 311 -3.19 4.80 6.93
CA LEU A 311 -4.27 5.25 6.03
C LEU A 311 -3.96 6.44 5.11
N PHE A 312 -2.76 7.04 5.07
CA PHE A 312 -2.48 8.21 4.24
C PHE A 312 -2.65 7.96 2.71
N ILE A 313 -2.71 6.70 2.27
CA ILE A 313 -3.02 6.33 0.87
C ILE A 313 -4.53 6.37 0.61
N THR A 314 -5.32 5.78 1.50
CA THR A 314 -6.75 5.49 1.26
C THR A 314 -7.68 6.55 1.82
N VAL A 315 -7.29 7.23 2.90
CA VAL A 315 -8.12 8.26 3.56
C VAL A 315 -7.54 9.64 3.30
N PRO A 316 -8.32 10.59 2.71
CA PRO A 316 -7.87 11.96 2.53
C PRO A 316 -7.53 12.66 3.85
N GLY A 317 -6.52 13.54 3.82
CA GLY A 317 -6.14 14.38 4.97
C GLY A 317 -4.64 14.50 5.18
N GLN A 318 -3.84 13.67 4.52
CA GLN A 318 -2.36 13.68 4.59
C GLN A 318 -1.74 13.78 3.18
N PRO A 319 -2.04 14.87 2.42
CA PRO A 319 -1.62 14.98 1.01
C PRO A 319 -0.11 14.98 0.81
N ALA A 320 0.67 15.49 1.76
CA ALA A 320 2.13 15.48 1.64
C ALA A 320 2.71 14.06 1.67
N ALA A 321 2.22 13.20 2.57
CA ALA A 321 2.62 11.79 2.62
C ALA A 321 2.15 11.02 1.38
N PHE A 322 0.92 11.28 0.93
CA PHE A 322 0.37 10.69 -0.29
C PHE A 322 1.22 11.04 -1.52
N GLN A 323 1.47 12.34 -1.78
CA GLN A 323 2.23 12.80 -2.94
C GLN A 323 3.68 12.33 -2.93
N GLU A 324 4.31 12.33 -1.75
CA GLU A 324 5.68 11.84 -1.63
C GLU A 324 5.76 10.33 -1.88
N SER A 325 4.75 9.56 -1.46
CA SER A 325 4.66 8.13 -1.81
C SER A 325 4.52 7.92 -3.31
N VAL A 326 3.67 8.70 -3.98
CA VAL A 326 3.54 8.66 -5.45
C VAL A 326 4.91 8.91 -6.10
N ARG A 327 5.63 9.94 -5.67
CA ARG A 327 6.95 10.30 -6.22
C ARG A 327 7.98 9.17 -6.02
N ILE A 328 8.04 8.59 -4.81
CA ILE A 328 8.99 7.52 -4.47
C ILE A 328 8.67 6.26 -5.27
N VAL A 329 7.41 5.82 -5.28
CA VAL A 329 6.97 4.60 -5.98
C VAL A 329 7.16 4.75 -7.49
N SER A 330 6.75 5.89 -8.07
CA SER A 330 6.93 6.16 -9.51
C SER A 330 8.39 6.11 -9.93
N ARG A 331 9.28 6.67 -9.13
CA ARG A 331 10.73 6.60 -9.37
C ARG A 331 11.22 5.16 -9.31
N PHE A 332 10.86 4.43 -8.25
CA PHE A 332 11.30 3.04 -8.06
C PHE A 332 10.82 2.12 -9.18
N LEU A 333 9.60 2.30 -9.69
CA LEU A 333 9.07 1.52 -10.83
C LEU A 333 9.86 1.75 -12.13
N ASN A 334 10.48 2.91 -12.29
CA ASN A 334 11.19 3.28 -13.51
C ASN A 334 12.72 3.05 -13.46
N GLU A 335 13.30 2.82 -12.31
CA GLU A 335 14.69 2.35 -12.13
C GLU A 335 14.82 0.89 -12.57
#